data_834db75296b7dc0a1e9298a01e533dc3
#
_entry.id   834db75296b7dc0a1e9298a01e533dc3
#
_cell.length_a   1.000
_cell.length_b   1.000
_cell.length_c   1.000
_cell.angle_alpha   90.00
_cell.angle_beta   90.00
_cell.angle_gamma   90.00
#
_symmetry.space_group_name_H-M   'P 1'
#
loop_
_entity.id
_entity.type
_entity.pdbx_description
1 polymer ?
#
loop_
_entity_poly.entity_id
_entity_poly.type
_entity_poly.pdbx_seq_one_letter_code
_entity_poly.pdbx_strand_id
1 'polypeptide(L)'
;DWSSDVCSSDLTTKKVAFRLIVEELLWILSGSTNNNDLVAKSVHIWDEWAEKDGSLGPIYGQQWRSWSGQSGPIDQIAEAVNLIMTNPDSRRIVVSAWNVDDLPKMKLSPCHALFQFYVANGRLSCQLYQRSADMFLGVPFNIASYALLTHMMAHACDLEVGDFIWTGGDCHIYSNHYEQMW
;
A
#
# COMPACT_ATOMS: atom_id res chain seq x y z
N ASP A 1 -13.57 13.46 8.57
CA ASP A 1 -12.27 14.12 8.48
C ASP A 1 -11.18 13.04 8.51
N TRP A 2 -10.74 12.59 7.35
CA TRP A 2 -9.82 11.45 7.17
C TRP A 2 -8.35 11.83 7.43
N SER A 3 -8.12 13.04 7.89
CA SER A 3 -6.81 13.67 7.82
C SER A 3 -5.91 13.46 9.03
N SER A 4 -6.37 12.95 10.14
CA SER A 4 -5.57 13.22 11.34
C SER A 4 -5.15 12.05 12.18
N ASP A 5 -5.67 10.83 12.02
CA ASP A 5 -5.32 9.85 13.06
C ASP A 5 -5.31 8.39 12.57
N VAL A 6 -4.15 7.97 12.06
CA VAL A 6 -3.90 6.55 11.80
C VAL A 6 -4.01 5.70 13.08
N CYS A 7 -3.83 6.31 14.24
CA CYS A 7 -3.87 5.64 15.54
C CYS A 7 -5.24 5.70 16.23
N SER A 8 -6.10 6.64 15.89
CA SER A 8 -7.44 6.76 16.46
C SER A 8 -8.51 6.62 15.38
N SER A 9 -9.00 5.51 15.21
CA SER A 9 -10.38 5.04 15.09
C SER A 9 -11.41 5.81 14.25
N ASP A 10 -11.06 6.42 13.12
CA ASP A 10 -12.08 6.70 12.09
C ASP A 10 -12.55 5.39 11.42
N LEU A 11 -11.80 4.30 11.63
CA LEU A 11 -12.22 2.94 11.30
C LEU A 11 -13.07 2.35 12.45
N THR A 12 -14.32 2.74 12.52
CA THR A 12 -15.23 2.32 13.59
C THR A 12 -15.81 0.91 13.41
N THR A 13 -15.70 0.35 12.20
CA THR A 13 -16.29 -0.93 11.84
C THR A 13 -15.45 -2.14 12.25
N LYS A 14 -14.15 -1.97 12.47
CA LYS A 14 -13.24 -3.06 12.81
C LYS A 14 -12.03 -2.59 13.61
N LYS A 15 -11.67 -3.34 14.66
CA LYS A 15 -10.37 -3.14 15.33
C LYS A 15 -9.24 -3.66 14.44
N VAL A 16 -8.43 -2.75 13.94
CA VAL A 16 -7.29 -3.10 13.08
C VAL A 16 -6.05 -3.41 13.91
N ALA A 17 -5.36 -4.50 13.60
CA ALA A 17 -4.11 -4.88 14.27
C ALA A 17 -2.94 -4.04 13.73
N PHE A 18 -2.71 -2.86 14.31
CA PHE A 18 -1.75 -1.87 13.81
C PHE A 18 -0.34 -2.43 13.61
N ARG A 19 0.13 -3.33 14.51
CA ARG A 19 1.43 -3.99 14.35
C ARG A 19 1.56 -4.73 13.02
N LEU A 20 0.51 -5.43 12.59
CA LEU A 20 0.54 -6.18 11.31
C LEU A 20 0.65 -5.23 10.12
N ILE A 21 -0.03 -4.07 10.19
CA ILE A 21 0.04 -3.02 9.16
C ILE A 21 1.47 -2.49 9.03
N VAL A 22 2.09 -2.15 10.16
CA VAL A 22 3.46 -1.62 10.19
C VAL A 22 4.44 -2.64 9.60
N GLU A 23 4.36 -3.90 10.04
CA GLU A 23 5.28 -4.95 9.58
C GLU A 23 5.13 -5.23 8.08
N GLU A 24 3.89 -5.31 7.58
CA GLU A 24 3.65 -5.50 6.15
C GLU A 24 4.14 -4.31 5.32
N LEU A 25 3.82 -3.08 5.73
CA LEU A 25 4.24 -1.88 5.01
C LEU A 25 5.78 -1.78 4.96
N LEU A 26 6.46 -2.03 6.07
CA LEU A 26 7.93 -2.04 6.11
C LEU A 26 8.52 -3.15 5.24
N TRP A 27 7.88 -4.33 5.21
CA TRP A 27 8.27 -5.44 4.34
C TRP A 27 8.13 -5.07 2.85
N ILE A 28 7.02 -4.45 2.45
CA ILE A 28 6.84 -3.95 1.07
C ILE A 28 7.91 -2.89 0.74
N LEU A 29 8.13 -1.91 1.62
CA LEU A 29 9.12 -0.85 1.44
C LEU A 29 10.56 -1.36 1.41
N SER A 30 10.85 -2.51 2.00
CA SER A 30 12.15 -3.18 1.87
C SER A 30 12.41 -3.79 0.49
N GLY A 31 11.35 -3.91 -0.34
CA GLY A 31 11.42 -4.58 -1.64
C GLY A 31 11.27 -6.09 -1.58
N SER A 32 11.05 -6.67 -0.40
CA SER A 32 10.88 -8.10 -0.24
C SER A 32 9.59 -8.61 -0.89
N THR A 33 9.66 -9.85 -1.39
CA THR A 33 8.54 -10.62 -1.95
C THR A 33 8.47 -12.03 -1.35
N ASN A 34 9.19 -12.26 -0.25
CA ASN A 34 9.21 -13.55 0.42
C ASN A 34 8.45 -13.48 1.75
N ASN A 35 7.41 -14.30 1.89
CA ASN A 35 6.57 -14.36 3.09
C ASN A 35 7.33 -14.82 4.35
N ASN A 36 8.43 -15.55 4.20
CA ASN A 36 9.22 -16.01 5.36
C ASN A 36 9.75 -14.83 6.19
N ASP A 37 9.97 -13.65 5.57
CA ASP A 37 10.38 -12.44 6.28
C ASP A 37 9.28 -11.92 7.22
N LEU A 38 8.01 -12.09 6.84
CA LEU A 38 6.84 -11.76 7.66
C LEU A 38 6.58 -12.83 8.73
N VAL A 39 6.69 -14.12 8.37
CA VAL A 39 6.54 -15.24 9.30
C VAL A 39 7.56 -15.16 10.44
N ALA A 40 8.79 -14.79 10.15
CA ALA A 40 9.83 -14.55 11.16
C ALA A 40 9.45 -13.49 12.20
N LYS A 41 8.51 -12.60 11.85
CA LYS A 41 7.94 -11.55 12.73
C LYS A 41 6.55 -11.94 13.27
N SER A 42 6.14 -13.19 13.13
CA SER A 42 4.80 -13.69 13.51
C SER A 42 3.66 -12.92 12.79
N VAL A 43 3.84 -12.65 11.51
CA VAL A 43 2.84 -12.06 10.61
C VAL A 43 2.49 -13.09 9.54
N HIS A 44 1.22 -13.50 9.48
CA HIS A 44 0.74 -14.65 8.70
C HIS A 44 -0.29 -14.27 7.63
N ILE A 45 -0.37 -12.99 7.27
CA ILE A 45 -1.40 -12.47 6.37
C ILE A 45 -1.21 -12.88 4.91
N TRP A 46 -0.02 -13.40 4.55
CA TRP A 46 0.32 -13.84 3.20
C TRP A 46 0.51 -15.36 3.07
N ASP A 47 0.32 -16.15 4.15
CA ASP A 47 0.58 -17.60 4.17
C ASP A 47 -0.20 -18.37 3.11
N GLU A 48 -1.45 -17.97 2.84
CA GLU A 48 -2.35 -18.64 1.89
C GLU A 48 -1.82 -18.60 0.44
N TRP A 49 -1.08 -17.54 0.09
CA TRP A 49 -0.59 -17.33 -1.29
C TRP A 49 0.87 -17.74 -1.47
N ALA A 50 1.60 -17.98 -0.38
CA ALA A 50 3.02 -18.26 -0.46
C ALA A 50 3.30 -19.68 -0.98
N GLU A 51 4.34 -19.80 -1.84
CA GLU A 51 4.90 -21.10 -2.20
C GLU A 51 5.60 -21.74 -1.01
N LYS A 52 6.00 -22.99 -1.16
CA LYS A 52 6.69 -23.75 -0.09
C LYS A 52 8.01 -23.10 0.38
N ASP A 53 8.66 -22.35 -0.49
CA ASP A 53 9.89 -21.60 -0.20
C ASP A 53 9.60 -20.17 0.30
N GLY A 54 8.33 -19.81 0.46
CA GLY A 54 7.87 -18.48 0.86
C GLY A 54 7.73 -17.46 -0.28
N SER A 55 8.04 -17.84 -1.51
CA SER A 55 7.96 -16.93 -2.66
C SER A 55 6.52 -16.53 -2.98
N LEU A 56 6.30 -15.25 -3.27
CA LEU A 56 5.02 -14.67 -3.70
C LEU A 56 5.07 -14.15 -5.14
N GLY A 57 6.23 -14.28 -5.80
CA GLY A 57 6.47 -13.68 -7.10
C GLY A 57 6.69 -12.15 -7.02
N PRO A 58 6.73 -11.45 -8.15
CA PRO A 58 7.09 -10.04 -8.22
C PRO A 58 5.94 -9.11 -7.80
N ILE A 59 5.46 -9.25 -6.55
CA ILE A 59 4.35 -8.47 -5.99
C ILE A 59 4.81 -7.08 -5.53
N TYR A 60 4.03 -6.40 -4.70
CA TYR A 60 4.18 -5.00 -4.27
C TYR A 60 5.62 -4.55 -4.00
N GLY A 61 6.39 -5.30 -3.20
CA GLY A 61 7.76 -4.93 -2.84
C GLY A 61 8.67 -4.80 -4.06
N GLN A 62 8.63 -5.77 -4.96
CA GLN A 62 9.36 -5.74 -6.22
C GLN A 62 8.89 -4.56 -7.09
N GLN A 63 7.59 -4.38 -7.26
CA GLN A 63 7.07 -3.35 -8.15
C GLN A 63 7.41 -1.94 -7.64
N TRP A 64 7.33 -1.69 -6.33
CA TRP A 64 7.61 -0.38 -5.76
C TRP A 64 9.10 -0.05 -5.73
N ARG A 65 9.97 -1.04 -5.47
CA ARG A 65 11.39 -0.81 -5.18
C ARG A 65 12.34 -1.25 -6.30
N SER A 66 11.88 -2.09 -7.23
CA SER A 66 12.71 -2.69 -8.27
C SER A 66 11.90 -3.06 -9.51
N TRP A 67 11.08 -2.12 -9.99
CA TRP A 67 10.32 -2.29 -11.23
C TRP A 67 11.25 -2.58 -12.42
N SER A 68 10.92 -3.59 -13.23
CA SER A 68 11.72 -4.00 -14.38
C SER A 68 11.64 -2.96 -15.51
N GLY A 69 12.63 -2.09 -15.62
CA GLY A 69 12.76 -1.11 -16.70
C GLY A 69 13.76 -1.53 -17.78
N GLN A 70 13.67 -0.94 -18.94
CA GLN A 70 14.58 -1.23 -20.06
C GLN A 70 16.05 -0.94 -19.74
N SER A 71 16.33 0.06 -18.93
CA SER A 71 17.69 0.49 -18.54
C SER A 71 18.12 -0.05 -17.16
N GLY A 72 17.38 -0.98 -16.60
CA GLY A 72 17.62 -1.54 -15.27
C GLY A 72 16.44 -1.32 -14.31
N PRO A 73 16.57 -1.76 -13.05
CA PRO A 73 15.52 -1.66 -12.08
C PRO A 73 15.20 -0.19 -11.72
N ILE A 74 13.93 0.12 -11.55
CA ILE A 74 13.44 1.45 -11.18
C ILE A 74 12.86 1.37 -9.76
N ASP A 75 13.37 2.21 -8.87
CA ASP A 75 12.83 2.40 -7.52
C ASP A 75 11.80 3.52 -7.54
N GLN A 76 10.51 3.16 -7.67
CA GLN A 76 9.42 4.12 -7.75
C GLN A 76 9.24 4.94 -6.46
N ILE A 77 9.54 4.35 -5.29
CA ILE A 77 9.46 5.07 -4.01
C ILE A 77 10.56 6.12 -3.90
N ALA A 78 11.79 5.77 -4.27
CA ALA A 78 12.89 6.74 -4.28
C ALA A 78 12.63 7.89 -5.28
N GLU A 79 12.09 7.57 -6.46
CA GLU A 79 11.70 8.58 -7.44
C GLU A 79 10.56 9.47 -6.93
N ALA A 80 9.56 8.91 -6.25
CA ALA A 80 8.49 9.69 -5.64
C ALA A 80 9.03 10.66 -4.58
N VAL A 81 9.93 10.23 -3.68
CA VAL A 81 10.60 11.08 -2.70
C VAL A 81 11.38 12.19 -3.40
N ASN A 82 12.17 11.84 -4.44
CA ASN A 82 12.94 12.82 -5.21
C ASN A 82 12.02 13.88 -5.84
N LEU A 83 10.91 13.48 -6.46
CA LEU A 83 9.96 14.42 -7.07
C LEU A 83 9.27 15.30 -6.03
N ILE A 84 8.85 14.74 -4.89
CA ILE A 84 8.25 15.52 -3.80
C ILE A 84 9.21 16.63 -3.33
N MET A 85 10.49 16.32 -3.20
CA MET A 85 11.49 17.27 -2.70
C MET A 85 11.94 18.29 -3.75
N THR A 86 12.07 17.89 -5.03
CA THR A 86 12.68 18.72 -6.07
C THR A 86 11.68 19.39 -7.00
N ASN A 87 10.49 18.82 -7.16
CA ASN A 87 9.41 19.32 -8.02
C ASN A 87 8.02 18.94 -7.45
N PRO A 88 7.64 19.54 -6.29
CA PRO A 88 6.40 19.18 -5.59
C PRO A 88 5.13 19.41 -6.41
N ASP A 89 5.14 20.31 -7.40
CA ASP A 89 4.03 20.56 -8.32
C ASP A 89 3.90 19.49 -9.43
N SER A 90 4.78 18.48 -9.43
CA SER A 90 4.74 17.42 -10.44
C SER A 90 3.44 16.61 -10.34
N ARG A 91 2.81 16.37 -11.50
CA ARG A 91 1.65 15.48 -11.63
C ARG A 91 2.05 14.03 -11.95
N ARG A 92 3.35 13.68 -11.75
CA ARG A 92 3.94 12.38 -12.05
C ARG A 92 4.39 11.64 -10.80
N ILE A 93 3.99 12.10 -9.62
CA ILE A 93 4.33 11.43 -8.34
C ILE A 93 3.37 10.25 -8.17
N VAL A 94 3.54 9.23 -9.00
CA VAL A 94 2.69 8.04 -9.10
C VAL A 94 3.53 6.80 -8.87
N VAL A 95 3.03 5.89 -8.06
CA VAL A 95 3.61 4.56 -7.83
C VAL A 95 2.60 3.51 -8.25
N SER A 96 3.00 2.60 -9.13
CA SER A 96 2.14 1.53 -9.63
C SER A 96 2.66 0.17 -9.20
N ALA A 97 1.76 -0.70 -8.74
CA ALA A 97 2.03 -2.11 -8.56
C ALA A 97 1.51 -2.96 -9.74
N TRP A 98 0.72 -2.37 -10.63
CA TRP A 98 0.09 -3.06 -11.76
C TRP A 98 1.04 -3.15 -12.94
N ASN A 99 1.90 -4.17 -12.95
CA ASN A 99 2.81 -4.47 -14.05
C ASN A 99 2.27 -5.62 -14.89
N VAL A 100 1.79 -5.30 -16.09
CA VAL A 100 1.09 -6.26 -16.96
C VAL A 100 1.97 -7.46 -17.32
N ASP A 101 3.28 -7.25 -17.53
CA ASP A 101 4.22 -8.33 -17.85
C ASP A 101 4.50 -9.28 -16.67
N ASP A 102 4.31 -8.79 -15.45
CA ASP A 102 4.58 -9.57 -14.24
C ASP A 102 3.31 -10.18 -13.63
N LEU A 103 2.11 -9.73 -13.99
CA LEU A 103 0.85 -10.28 -13.45
C LEU A 103 0.78 -11.81 -13.48
N PRO A 104 1.18 -12.50 -14.57
CA PRO A 104 1.12 -13.98 -14.62
C PRO A 104 2.10 -14.67 -13.64
N LYS A 105 3.09 -13.96 -13.13
CA LYS A 105 4.12 -14.46 -12.20
C LYS A 105 3.76 -14.20 -10.74
N MET A 106 2.80 -13.31 -10.47
CA MET A 106 2.35 -12.93 -9.14
C MET A 106 1.40 -13.97 -8.57
N LYS A 107 1.55 -14.34 -7.31
CA LYS A 107 0.62 -15.24 -6.62
C LYS A 107 -0.71 -14.58 -6.32
N LEU A 108 -0.71 -13.28 -6.14
CA LEU A 108 -1.91 -12.45 -6.03
C LEU A 108 -1.70 -11.16 -6.81
N SER A 109 -2.57 -10.90 -7.78
CA SER A 109 -2.55 -9.64 -8.53
C SER A 109 -2.88 -8.47 -7.60
N PRO A 110 -2.15 -7.33 -7.70
CA PRO A 110 -2.30 -6.21 -6.78
C PRO A 110 -3.73 -5.68 -6.71
N CYS A 111 -4.34 -5.71 -5.53
CA CYS A 111 -5.65 -5.10 -5.28
C CYS A 111 -5.56 -3.58 -5.22
N HIS A 112 -4.61 -3.05 -4.45
CA HIS A 112 -4.25 -1.63 -4.45
C HIS A 112 -3.25 -1.39 -5.60
N ALA A 113 -3.81 -1.00 -6.76
CA ALA A 113 -3.12 -1.05 -8.03
C ALA A 113 -2.14 0.09 -8.24
N LEU A 114 -2.49 1.30 -7.82
CA LEU A 114 -1.64 2.48 -7.90
C LEU A 114 -2.04 3.52 -6.84
N PHE A 115 -1.08 4.37 -6.51
CA PHE A 115 -1.33 5.56 -5.70
C PHE A 115 -0.55 6.75 -6.23
N GLN A 116 -1.03 7.95 -5.90
CA GLN A 116 -0.46 9.22 -6.32
C GLN A 116 -0.33 10.15 -5.12
N PHE A 117 0.80 10.84 -5.03
CA PHE A 117 0.99 11.92 -4.07
C PHE A 117 0.71 13.28 -4.69
N TYR A 118 0.27 14.19 -3.85
CA TYR A 118 0.01 15.59 -4.18
C TYR A 118 0.48 16.50 -3.05
N VAL A 119 1.23 17.54 -3.39
CA VAL A 119 1.74 18.52 -2.43
C VAL A 119 1.01 19.85 -2.64
N ALA A 120 0.44 20.40 -1.58
CA ALA A 120 -0.13 21.72 -1.57
C ALA A 120 0.01 22.36 -0.19
N ASN A 121 0.36 23.65 -0.15
CA ASN A 121 0.49 24.43 1.08
C ASN A 121 1.39 23.76 2.15
N GLY A 122 2.48 23.12 1.73
CA GLY A 122 3.41 22.42 2.63
C GLY A 122 2.86 21.10 3.17
N ARG A 123 1.78 20.55 2.61
CA ARG A 123 1.14 19.29 3.05
C ARG A 123 1.17 18.26 1.93
N LEU A 124 1.45 17.02 2.30
CA LEU A 124 1.46 15.86 1.41
C LEU A 124 0.16 15.07 1.55
N SER A 125 -0.58 14.96 0.46
CA SER A 125 -1.78 14.12 0.34
C SER A 125 -1.50 12.89 -0.52
N CYS A 126 -2.25 11.81 -0.31
CA CYS A 126 -2.15 10.58 -1.07
C CYS A 126 -3.52 10.12 -1.54
N GLN A 127 -3.62 9.75 -2.81
CA GLN A 127 -4.81 9.08 -3.36
C GLN A 127 -4.45 7.65 -3.75
N LEU A 128 -5.21 6.68 -3.25
CA LEU A 128 -5.12 5.26 -3.60
C LEU A 128 -6.26 4.88 -4.54
N TYR A 129 -5.94 4.20 -5.64
CA TYR A 129 -6.92 3.43 -6.41
C TYR A 129 -6.79 1.94 -6.09
N GLN A 130 -7.85 1.37 -5.50
CA GLN A 130 -7.97 -0.04 -5.18
C GLN A 130 -8.97 -0.71 -6.13
N ARG A 131 -8.48 -1.55 -7.05
CA ARG A 131 -9.31 -2.17 -8.10
C ARG A 131 -10.30 -3.21 -7.57
N SER A 132 -9.95 -3.88 -6.46
CA SER A 132 -10.74 -4.93 -5.82
C SER A 132 -10.69 -4.71 -4.31
N ALA A 133 -11.83 -4.54 -3.69
CA ALA A 133 -11.97 -4.02 -2.34
C ALA A 133 -12.95 -4.86 -1.52
N ASP A 134 -12.41 -5.81 -0.73
CA ASP A 134 -13.14 -6.48 0.32
C ASP A 134 -13.40 -5.48 1.45
N MET A 135 -14.63 -5.00 1.53
CA MET A 135 -15.02 -3.92 2.45
C MET A 135 -14.92 -4.31 3.92
N PHE A 136 -14.98 -5.62 4.23
CA PHE A 136 -14.95 -6.10 5.62
C PHE A 136 -13.54 -6.41 6.12
N LEU A 137 -12.73 -7.14 5.35
CA LEU A 137 -11.40 -7.57 5.79
C LEU A 137 -10.28 -6.64 5.27
N GLY A 138 -10.26 -6.39 3.96
CA GLY A 138 -9.14 -5.75 3.29
C GLY A 138 -9.13 -4.23 3.41
N VAL A 139 -10.25 -3.58 3.12
CA VAL A 139 -10.30 -2.11 3.02
C VAL A 139 -9.87 -1.39 4.29
N PRO A 140 -10.34 -1.75 5.51
CA PRO A 140 -9.86 -1.09 6.72
C PRO A 140 -8.34 -1.20 6.92
N PHE A 141 -7.78 -2.36 6.59
CA PHE A 141 -6.35 -2.61 6.68
C PHE A 141 -5.58 -1.78 5.65
N ASN A 142 -6.05 -1.75 4.38
CA ASN A 142 -5.42 -0.99 3.31
C ASN A 142 -5.47 0.52 3.57
N ILE A 143 -6.59 1.05 4.04
CA ILE A 143 -6.72 2.48 4.42
C ILE A 143 -5.67 2.84 5.48
N ALA A 144 -5.59 2.07 6.55
CA ALA A 144 -4.62 2.33 7.62
C ALA A 144 -3.16 2.23 7.13
N SER A 145 -2.86 1.26 6.24
CA SER A 145 -1.54 1.10 5.65
C SER A 145 -1.12 2.32 4.81
N TYR A 146 -2.00 2.81 3.93
CA TYR A 146 -1.68 3.97 3.09
C TYR A 146 -1.73 5.30 3.84
N ALA A 147 -2.55 5.43 4.87
CA ALA A 147 -2.49 6.57 5.77
C ALA A 147 -1.12 6.62 6.48
N LEU A 148 -0.65 5.48 7.00
CA LEU A 148 0.70 5.36 7.58
C LEU A 148 1.79 5.69 6.55
N LEU A 149 1.69 5.17 5.32
CA LEU A 149 2.62 5.50 4.24
C LEU A 149 2.66 7.01 3.98
N THR A 150 1.50 7.67 3.96
CA THR A 150 1.42 9.13 3.77
C THR A 150 2.15 9.88 4.87
N HIS A 151 2.00 9.48 6.13
CA HIS A 151 2.76 10.05 7.25
C HIS A 151 4.27 9.82 7.10
N MET A 152 4.70 8.62 6.73
CA MET A 152 6.12 8.30 6.55
C MET A 152 6.74 9.13 5.43
N MET A 153 6.05 9.25 4.29
CA MET A 153 6.51 10.02 3.14
C MET A 153 6.54 11.53 3.43
N ALA A 154 5.53 12.06 4.12
CA ALA A 154 5.50 13.46 4.54
C ALA A 154 6.68 13.78 5.47
N HIS A 155 6.91 12.93 6.47
CA HIS A 155 8.04 13.07 7.40
C HIS A 155 9.39 13.00 6.68
N ALA A 156 9.55 12.05 5.76
CA ALA A 156 10.80 11.89 4.99
C ALA A 156 11.10 13.10 4.08
N CYS A 157 10.07 13.85 3.67
CA CYS A 157 10.19 15.01 2.78
C CYS A 157 10.03 16.36 3.51
N ASP A 158 10.02 16.38 4.83
CA ASP A 158 9.84 17.59 5.67
C ASP A 158 8.55 18.36 5.34
N LEU A 159 7.45 17.62 5.17
CA LEU A 159 6.12 18.15 4.90
C LEU A 159 5.15 17.76 6.03
N GLU A 160 4.10 18.57 6.18
CA GLU A 160 2.95 18.18 6.99
C GLU A 160 2.10 17.14 6.26
N VAL A 161 1.35 16.34 7.04
CA VAL A 161 0.42 15.37 6.46
C VAL A 161 -0.83 16.08 5.96
N GLY A 162 -1.20 15.77 4.72
CA GLY A 162 -2.44 16.20 4.09
C GLY A 162 -3.55 15.15 4.20
N ASP A 163 -4.35 15.06 3.15
CA ASP A 163 -5.49 14.15 3.10
C ASP A 163 -5.09 12.79 2.51
N PHE A 164 -5.70 11.72 3.01
CA PHE A 164 -5.70 10.42 2.35
C PHE A 164 -7.05 10.21 1.66
N ILE A 165 -7.02 9.98 0.35
CA ILE A 165 -8.19 9.75 -0.48
C ILE A 165 -8.18 8.29 -0.95
N TRP A 166 -9.23 7.55 -0.64
CA TRP A 166 -9.42 6.18 -1.10
C TRP A 166 -10.44 6.13 -2.23
N THR A 167 -10.11 5.43 -3.31
CA THR A 167 -11.00 5.20 -4.45
C THR A 167 -11.12 3.70 -4.70
N GLY A 168 -12.32 3.15 -4.53
CA GLY A 168 -12.64 1.75 -4.79
C GLY A 168 -13.19 1.53 -6.19
N GLY A 169 -12.69 0.48 -6.87
CA GLY A 169 -13.26 -0.07 -8.08
C GLY A 169 -14.39 -1.06 -7.77
N ASP A 170 -14.11 -2.36 -7.81
CA ASP A 170 -15.03 -3.39 -7.37
C ASP A 170 -15.04 -3.48 -5.85
N CYS A 171 -16.06 -2.89 -5.22
CA CYS A 171 -16.28 -2.92 -3.79
C CYS A 171 -17.29 -4.02 -3.44
N HIS A 172 -16.88 -5.02 -2.67
CA HIS A 172 -17.69 -6.19 -2.37
C HIS A 172 -17.57 -6.62 -0.91
N ILE A 173 -18.53 -7.43 -0.48
CA ILE A 173 -18.56 -8.12 0.80
C ILE A 173 -18.77 -9.60 0.51
N TYR A 174 -17.92 -10.46 1.04
CA TYR A 174 -18.08 -11.91 0.92
C TYR A 174 -19.28 -12.40 1.73
N SER A 175 -20.01 -13.38 1.20
CA SER A 175 -21.25 -13.88 1.80
C SER A 175 -21.08 -14.42 3.23
N ASN A 176 -19.92 -14.96 3.56
CA ASN A 176 -19.57 -15.44 4.90
C ASN A 176 -19.34 -14.33 5.93
N HIS A 177 -19.39 -13.05 5.52
CA HIS A 177 -19.23 -11.89 6.39
C HIS A 177 -20.51 -11.07 6.58
N TYR A 178 -21.64 -11.48 5.98
CA TYR A 178 -22.88 -10.71 6.06
C TYR A 178 -23.39 -10.56 7.50
N GLU A 179 -23.30 -11.63 8.31
CA GLU A 179 -23.78 -11.58 9.70
C GLU A 179 -22.95 -10.65 10.59
N GLN A 180 -21.67 -10.45 10.26
CA GLN A 180 -20.77 -9.57 11.04
C GLN A 180 -20.92 -8.09 10.65
N MET A 181 -21.58 -7.80 9.53
CA MET A 181 -21.76 -6.44 9.01
C MET A 181 -23.07 -5.80 9.50
N TRP A 182 -24.00 -6.60 10.05
CA TRP A 182 -25.28 -6.17 10.61
C TRP A 182 -25.29 -6.31 12.13
#